data_9985aa861231781a731278389f538315
#
_entry.id   9985aa861231781a731278389f538315
#
_cell.length_a   1.000
_cell.length_b   1.000
_cell.length_c   1.000
_cell.angle_alpha   90.00
_cell.angle_beta   90.00
_cell.angle_gamma   90.00
#
_symmetry.space_group_name_H-M   'P 1'
#
loop_
_entity.id
_entity.type
_entity.pdbx_description
1 polymer ?
#
loop_
_entity_poly.entity_id
_entity_poly.type
_entity_poly.pdbx_seq_one_letter_code
_entity_poly.pdbx_strand_id
1 'polypeptide(L)'
;MASDYGDEAGGKLLDWMLRIGQEAGAEAMARSARELSERLAGIRGTIAGGRAEAIAPAYAKLSLEELSGLPEYATIKEVVSDKLRAASVEHHIIPGEGRDWLLFKVEDAPEVDEAFRQLEQETGKAADRARERLSEI
;
A
#
# COMPACT_ATOMS: atom_id res chain seq x y z
N MET A 1 22.49 -2.51 -6.44
CA MET A 1 22.32 -1.87 -5.32
C MET A 1 20.97 -1.26 -5.17
N ALA A 2 20.40 -1.49 -4.14
CA ALA A 2 19.09 -0.97 -3.92
C ALA A 2 19.18 0.50 -3.56
N SER A 3 18.43 1.30 -4.22
CA SER A 3 18.22 2.67 -3.81
C SER A 3 17.19 2.64 -2.68
N ASP A 4 16.83 3.80 -2.18
CA ASP A 4 15.75 3.91 -1.21
C ASP A 4 14.44 3.43 -1.81
N TYR A 5 14.37 3.40 -3.12
CA TYR A 5 13.25 2.87 -3.86
C TYR A 5 13.70 1.66 -4.65
N GLY A 6 14.42 0.76 -3.97
CA GLY A 6 14.98 -0.41 -4.62
C GLY A 6 13.95 -1.33 -5.24
N ASP A 7 12.67 -1.13 -4.97
CA ASP A 7 11.61 -1.90 -5.60
C ASP A 7 10.66 -0.96 -6.35
N GLU A 8 9.78 -1.56 -7.14
CA GLU A 8 8.86 -0.81 -7.97
C GLU A 8 7.82 -0.06 -7.14
N ALA A 9 7.50 -0.57 -5.95
CA ALA A 9 6.47 0.04 -5.11
C ALA A 9 6.83 1.46 -4.73
N GLY A 10 8.08 1.68 -4.31
CA GLY A 10 8.52 3.02 -3.92
C GLY A 10 8.45 4.02 -5.05
N GLY A 11 8.86 3.59 -6.25
CA GLY A 11 8.80 4.44 -7.42
C GLY A 11 7.36 4.80 -7.81
N LYS A 12 6.47 3.84 -7.75
CA LYS A 12 5.06 4.08 -8.05
C LYS A 12 4.40 5.00 -7.02
N LEU A 13 4.78 4.87 -5.74
CA LEU A 13 4.28 5.77 -4.71
C LEU A 13 4.69 7.20 -4.97
N LEU A 14 5.96 7.42 -5.30
CA LEU A 14 6.45 8.76 -5.61
C LEU A 14 5.71 9.34 -6.80
N ASP A 15 5.57 8.58 -7.88
CA ASP A 15 4.87 9.03 -9.08
C ASP A 15 3.40 9.37 -8.77
N TRP A 16 2.74 8.55 -7.97
CA TRP A 16 1.36 8.78 -7.55
C TRP A 16 1.23 10.11 -6.82
N MET A 17 2.15 10.36 -5.88
CA MET A 17 2.12 11.61 -5.12
C MET A 17 2.41 12.82 -6.00
N LEU A 18 3.36 12.71 -6.94
CA LEU A 18 3.68 13.79 -7.83
C LEU A 18 2.50 14.13 -8.75
N ARG A 19 1.77 13.12 -9.22
CA ARG A 19 0.58 13.39 -10.04
C ARG A 19 -0.48 14.14 -9.25
N ILE A 20 -0.72 13.74 -8.01
CA ILE A 20 -1.69 14.45 -7.17
C ILE A 20 -1.24 15.88 -6.92
N GLY A 21 0.04 16.06 -6.60
CA GLY A 21 0.57 17.38 -6.33
C GLY A 21 0.52 18.30 -7.52
N GLN A 22 0.77 17.78 -8.71
CA GLN A 22 0.71 18.57 -9.93
C GLN A 22 -0.71 18.95 -10.30
N GLU A 23 -1.68 18.10 -10.03
CA GLU A 23 -3.08 18.36 -10.36
C GLU A 23 -3.81 19.17 -9.29
N ALA A 24 -3.55 18.89 -8.02
CA ALA A 24 -4.35 19.42 -6.91
C ALA A 24 -3.54 20.18 -5.87
N GLY A 25 -2.22 20.26 -6.03
CA GLY A 25 -1.37 21.03 -5.15
C GLY A 25 -0.68 20.20 -4.05
N ALA A 26 0.35 20.79 -3.47
CA ALA A 26 1.18 20.12 -2.48
C ALA A 26 0.40 19.71 -1.21
N GLU A 27 -0.59 20.51 -0.81
CA GLU A 27 -1.39 20.18 0.35
C GLU A 27 -2.26 18.96 0.12
N ALA A 28 -2.84 18.86 -1.10
CA ALA A 28 -3.66 17.69 -1.45
C ALA A 28 -2.78 16.44 -1.50
N MET A 29 -1.58 16.55 -2.01
CA MET A 29 -0.62 15.45 -2.04
C MET A 29 -0.29 15.01 -0.62
N ALA A 30 0.02 15.96 0.27
CA ALA A 30 0.38 15.64 1.65
C ALA A 30 -0.77 14.96 2.38
N ARG A 31 -1.99 15.42 2.13
CA ARG A 31 -3.18 14.83 2.74
C ARG A 31 -3.39 13.39 2.25
N SER A 32 -3.24 13.16 0.94
CA SER A 32 -3.39 11.83 0.38
C SER A 32 -2.33 10.87 0.90
N ALA A 33 -1.09 11.35 1.05
CA ALA A 33 -0.01 10.53 1.60
C ALA A 33 -0.31 10.13 3.05
N ARG A 34 -0.81 11.08 3.84
CA ARG A 34 -1.15 10.81 5.24
C ARG A 34 -2.31 9.81 5.34
N GLU A 35 -3.32 9.98 4.49
CA GLU A 35 -4.44 9.04 4.47
C GLU A 35 -3.97 7.64 4.08
N LEU A 36 -3.08 7.53 3.10
CA LEU A 36 -2.54 6.22 2.71
C LEU A 36 -1.83 5.56 3.89
N SER A 37 -0.96 6.30 4.57
CA SER A 37 -0.26 5.77 5.75
C SER A 37 -1.22 5.28 6.81
N GLU A 38 -2.25 6.07 7.11
CA GLU A 38 -3.21 5.71 8.14
C GLU A 38 -4.00 4.46 7.77
N ARG A 39 -4.37 4.36 6.49
CA ARG A 39 -5.15 3.20 6.03
C ARG A 39 -4.30 1.94 5.97
N LEU A 40 -3.03 2.07 5.59
CA LEU A 40 -2.11 0.93 5.64
C LEU A 40 -1.92 0.44 7.08
N ALA A 41 -1.81 1.36 8.02
CA ALA A 41 -1.69 1.01 9.43
C ALA A 41 -2.95 0.31 9.94
N GLY A 42 -4.12 0.75 9.49
CA GLY A 42 -5.38 0.11 9.86
C GLY A 42 -5.46 -1.33 9.36
N ILE A 43 -5.04 -1.55 8.12
CA ILE A 43 -5.01 -2.89 7.55
C ILE A 43 -4.03 -3.77 8.33
N ARG A 44 -2.87 -3.21 8.66
CA ARG A 44 -1.86 -3.94 9.45
C ARG A 44 -2.40 -4.34 10.81
N GLY A 45 -3.19 -3.45 11.43
CA GLY A 45 -3.85 -3.78 12.69
C GLY A 45 -4.79 -4.97 12.59
N THR A 46 -5.47 -5.11 11.45
CA THR A 46 -6.34 -6.25 11.19
C THR A 46 -5.53 -7.54 11.10
N ILE A 47 -4.38 -7.50 10.43
CA ILE A 47 -3.50 -8.66 10.32
C ILE A 47 -2.97 -9.05 11.70
N ALA A 48 -2.43 -8.10 12.43
CA ALA A 48 -1.84 -8.34 13.75
C ALA A 48 -2.87 -8.83 14.76
N GLY A 49 -4.11 -8.39 14.63
CA GLY A 49 -5.19 -8.83 15.50
C GLY A 49 -5.78 -10.18 15.14
N GLY A 50 -5.26 -10.83 14.09
CA GLY A 50 -5.76 -12.13 13.68
C GLY A 50 -7.14 -12.06 13.06
N ARG A 51 -7.54 -10.92 12.51
CA ARG A 51 -8.90 -10.72 12.00
C ARG A 51 -9.02 -10.85 10.48
N ALA A 52 -7.94 -11.27 9.81
CA ALA A 52 -8.07 -11.66 8.41
C ALA A 52 -8.94 -12.92 8.36
N GLU A 53 -9.89 -12.97 7.45
CA GLU A 53 -10.87 -14.07 7.42
C GLU A 53 -10.26 -15.32 6.83
N ALA A 54 -10.43 -16.44 7.52
CA ALA A 54 -10.01 -17.74 6.99
C ALA A 54 -11.00 -18.17 5.92
N ILE A 55 -10.48 -18.56 4.74
CA ILE A 55 -11.31 -19.05 3.64
C ILE A 55 -11.04 -20.52 3.32
N ALA A 56 -9.94 -21.06 3.86
CA ALA A 56 -9.57 -22.47 3.72
C ALA A 56 -8.56 -22.75 4.82
N PRO A 57 -8.23 -24.02 5.09
CA PRO A 57 -7.33 -24.32 6.21
C PRO A 57 -5.99 -23.58 6.17
N ALA A 58 -5.48 -23.26 4.99
CA ALA A 58 -4.17 -22.64 4.85
C ALA A 58 -4.22 -21.21 4.29
N TYR A 59 -5.41 -20.66 4.04
CA TYR A 59 -5.54 -19.37 3.36
C TYR A 59 -6.42 -18.41 4.14
N ALA A 60 -6.14 -17.12 3.96
CA ALA A 60 -6.92 -16.04 4.56
C ALA A 60 -7.18 -14.97 3.52
N LYS A 61 -8.22 -14.18 3.74
CA LYS A 61 -8.51 -13.00 2.92
C LYS A 61 -8.57 -11.77 3.79
N LEU A 62 -8.13 -10.65 3.23
CA LEU A 62 -8.03 -9.37 3.92
C LEU A 62 -8.66 -8.31 3.03
N SER A 63 -9.59 -7.54 3.56
CA SER A 63 -10.27 -6.51 2.79
C SER A 63 -9.35 -5.34 2.47
N LEU A 64 -9.37 -4.89 1.22
CA LEU A 64 -8.64 -3.70 0.80
C LEU A 64 -9.57 -2.49 0.69
N GLU A 65 -10.78 -2.59 1.22
CA GLU A 65 -11.78 -1.53 1.10
C GLU A 65 -11.27 -0.18 1.62
N GLU A 66 -10.47 -0.19 2.68
CA GLU A 66 -9.94 1.06 3.24
C GLU A 66 -9.11 1.84 2.24
N LEU A 67 -8.49 1.16 1.29
CA LEU A 67 -7.66 1.82 0.28
C LEU A 67 -8.47 2.31 -0.90
N SER A 68 -9.68 1.79 -1.10
CA SER A 68 -10.45 2.05 -2.30
C SER A 68 -10.93 3.50 -2.44
N GLY A 69 -10.96 4.25 -1.34
CA GLY A 69 -11.34 5.66 -1.38
C GLY A 69 -10.23 6.61 -1.77
N LEU A 70 -9.01 6.10 -1.94
CA LEU A 70 -7.87 6.93 -2.32
C LEU A 70 -7.87 7.20 -3.81
N PRO A 71 -7.31 8.36 -4.26
CA PRO A 71 -7.19 8.63 -5.69
C PRO A 71 -6.36 7.53 -6.37
N GLU A 72 -6.71 7.19 -7.59
CA GLU A 72 -5.99 6.20 -8.38
C GLU A 72 -5.79 4.89 -7.62
N TYR A 73 -6.87 4.39 -7.09
CA TYR A 73 -6.84 3.14 -6.31
C TYR A 73 -6.14 1.99 -7.05
N ALA A 74 -6.29 1.92 -8.38
CA ALA A 74 -5.62 0.87 -9.16
C ALA A 74 -4.11 0.92 -8.97
N THR A 75 -3.53 2.12 -8.90
CA THR A 75 -2.10 2.27 -8.64
C THR A 75 -1.75 1.78 -7.23
N ILE A 76 -2.58 2.09 -6.26
CA ILE A 76 -2.33 1.64 -4.88
C ILE A 76 -2.36 0.12 -4.79
N LYS A 77 -3.30 -0.54 -5.50
CA LYS A 77 -3.32 -2.00 -5.53
C LYS A 77 -2.03 -2.57 -6.14
N GLU A 78 -1.53 -1.93 -7.21
CA GLU A 78 -0.27 -2.35 -7.81
C GLU A 78 0.89 -2.22 -6.83
N VAL A 79 0.91 -1.11 -6.08
CA VAL A 79 1.96 -0.88 -5.08
C VAL A 79 1.95 -1.99 -4.03
N VAL A 80 0.77 -2.34 -3.53
CA VAL A 80 0.64 -3.42 -2.55
C VAL A 80 1.13 -4.74 -3.13
N SER A 81 0.69 -5.06 -4.36
CA SER A 81 1.07 -6.30 -5.01
C SER A 81 2.58 -6.35 -5.28
N ASP A 82 3.16 -5.25 -5.75
CA ASP A 82 4.60 -5.19 -6.02
C ASP A 82 5.39 -5.42 -4.75
N LYS A 83 4.93 -4.85 -3.63
CA LYS A 83 5.62 -5.02 -2.36
C LYS A 83 5.58 -6.46 -1.87
N LEU A 84 4.43 -7.10 -2.00
CA LEU A 84 4.29 -8.50 -1.61
C LEU A 84 5.12 -9.40 -2.50
N ARG A 85 5.18 -9.09 -3.80
CA ARG A 85 6.00 -9.86 -4.73
C ARG A 85 7.47 -9.72 -4.40
N ALA A 86 7.91 -8.51 -4.05
CA ALA A 86 9.30 -8.27 -3.64
C ALA A 86 9.64 -9.03 -2.37
N ALA A 87 8.68 -9.28 -1.52
CA ALA A 87 8.85 -10.06 -0.30
C ALA A 87 8.68 -11.56 -0.54
N SER A 88 8.48 -11.97 -1.78
CA SER A 88 8.26 -13.37 -2.17
C SER A 88 7.01 -13.97 -1.55
N VAL A 89 5.99 -13.16 -1.32
CA VAL A 89 4.71 -13.62 -0.79
C VAL A 89 3.76 -13.93 -1.95
N GLU A 90 3.36 -15.18 -2.03
CA GLU A 90 2.34 -15.59 -3.00
C GLU A 90 1.01 -14.98 -2.58
N HIS A 91 0.33 -14.32 -3.51
CA HIS A 91 -0.92 -13.64 -3.19
C HIS A 91 -1.77 -13.45 -4.44
N HIS A 92 -3.05 -13.16 -4.20
CA HIS A 92 -3.99 -12.80 -5.27
C HIS A 92 -4.87 -11.68 -4.76
N ILE A 93 -5.25 -10.78 -5.66
CA ILE A 93 -6.23 -9.73 -5.35
C ILE A 93 -7.45 -10.00 -6.22
N ILE A 94 -8.58 -10.29 -5.58
CA ILE A 94 -9.80 -10.66 -6.30
C ILE A 94 -10.98 -9.81 -5.82
N PRO A 95 -11.92 -9.51 -6.72
CA PRO A 95 -13.12 -8.78 -6.33
C PRO A 95 -14.14 -9.71 -5.67
N GLY A 96 -14.93 -9.16 -4.77
CA GLY A 96 -16.01 -9.88 -4.14
C GLY A 96 -16.73 -9.01 -3.13
N GLU A 97 -18.04 -9.12 -3.05
CA GLU A 97 -18.84 -8.41 -2.06
C GLU A 97 -18.66 -6.90 -2.11
N GLY A 98 -18.47 -6.36 -3.31
CA GLY A 98 -18.34 -4.92 -3.50
C GLY A 98 -16.99 -4.32 -3.16
N ARG A 99 -15.98 -5.15 -2.96
CA ARG A 99 -14.63 -4.70 -2.61
C ARG A 99 -13.61 -5.66 -3.18
N ASP A 100 -12.34 -5.33 -3.03
CA ASP A 100 -11.27 -6.24 -3.40
C ASP A 100 -10.73 -6.92 -2.15
N TRP A 101 -10.33 -8.17 -2.32
CA TRP A 101 -9.78 -8.98 -1.24
C TRP A 101 -8.37 -9.42 -1.60
N LEU A 102 -7.47 -9.29 -0.63
CA LEU A 102 -6.11 -9.83 -0.76
C LEU A 102 -6.10 -11.22 -0.15
N LEU A 103 -5.76 -12.22 -0.97
CA LEU A 103 -5.67 -13.61 -0.52
C LEU A 103 -4.21 -13.98 -0.34
N PHE A 104 -3.90 -14.65 0.76
CA PHE A 104 -2.53 -15.08 1.04
C PHE A 104 -2.57 -16.30 1.95
N LYS A 105 -1.45 -17.01 2.04
CA LYS A 105 -1.34 -18.13 2.96
C LYS A 105 -1.22 -17.63 4.38
N VAL A 106 -1.95 -18.28 5.31
CA VAL A 106 -1.94 -17.87 6.72
C VAL A 106 -0.52 -17.85 7.28
N GLU A 107 0.32 -18.82 6.87
CA GLU A 107 1.71 -18.88 7.35
C GLU A 107 2.53 -17.65 6.94
N ASP A 108 2.10 -16.93 5.89
CA ASP A 108 2.79 -15.74 5.42
C ASP A 108 2.30 -14.45 6.08
N ALA A 109 1.39 -14.54 7.05
CA ALA A 109 0.85 -13.34 7.70
C ALA A 109 1.94 -12.42 8.26
N PRO A 110 3.00 -12.92 8.92
CA PRO A 110 4.07 -12.02 9.38
C PRO A 110 4.76 -11.27 8.24
N GLU A 111 4.96 -11.93 7.09
CA GLU A 111 5.57 -11.29 5.93
C GLU A 111 4.64 -10.25 5.31
N VAL A 112 3.33 -10.54 5.30
CA VAL A 112 2.33 -9.58 4.82
C VAL A 112 2.32 -8.36 5.72
N ASP A 113 2.32 -8.55 7.05
CA ASP A 113 2.37 -7.45 8.00
C ASP A 113 3.62 -6.59 7.77
N GLU A 114 4.77 -7.24 7.61
CA GLU A 114 6.03 -6.52 7.39
C GLU A 114 6.00 -5.73 6.08
N ALA A 115 5.41 -6.30 5.02
CA ALA A 115 5.29 -5.59 3.75
C ALA A 115 4.46 -4.31 3.91
N PHE A 116 3.35 -4.38 4.63
CA PHE A 116 2.54 -3.20 4.88
C PHE A 116 3.28 -2.18 5.75
N ARG A 117 4.05 -2.66 6.74
CA ARG A 117 4.86 -1.76 7.57
C ARG A 117 5.88 -1.00 6.73
N GLN A 118 6.54 -1.71 5.80
CA GLN A 118 7.49 -1.08 4.91
C GLN A 118 6.81 -0.07 3.99
N LEU A 119 5.60 -0.37 3.53
CA LEU A 119 4.85 0.58 2.71
C LEU A 119 4.53 1.85 3.47
N GLU A 120 4.20 1.75 4.77
CA GLU A 120 4.01 2.95 5.58
C GLU A 120 5.27 3.81 5.61
N GLN A 121 6.42 3.18 5.79
CA GLN A 121 7.70 3.90 5.82
C GLN A 121 8.03 4.53 4.47
N GLU A 122 7.80 3.78 3.40
CA GLU A 122 8.08 4.28 2.06
C GLU A 122 7.14 5.40 1.67
N THR A 123 5.90 5.36 2.16
CA THR A 123 4.94 6.43 1.94
C THR A 123 5.46 7.73 2.55
N GLY A 124 6.00 7.67 3.76
CA GLY A 124 6.58 8.86 4.40
C GLY A 124 7.76 9.42 3.63
N LYS A 125 8.66 8.54 3.20
CA LYS A 125 9.83 8.97 2.43
C LYS A 125 9.43 9.55 1.08
N ALA A 126 8.48 8.92 0.41
CA ALA A 126 8.01 9.41 -0.88
C ALA A 126 7.33 10.77 -0.74
N ALA A 127 6.58 10.98 0.35
CA ALA A 127 5.93 12.27 0.60
C ALA A 127 6.96 13.38 0.77
N ASP A 128 8.04 13.11 1.49
CA ASP A 128 9.11 14.11 1.67
C ASP A 128 9.76 14.45 0.33
N ARG A 129 10.04 13.44 -0.50
CA ARG A 129 10.64 13.68 -1.81
C ARG A 129 9.69 14.42 -2.75
N ALA A 130 8.42 14.06 -2.72
CA ALA A 130 7.43 14.73 -3.57
C ALA A 130 7.31 16.20 -3.18
N ARG A 131 7.31 16.48 -1.86
CA ARG A 131 7.23 17.84 -1.38
C ARG A 131 8.41 18.66 -1.86
N GLU A 132 9.63 18.09 -1.80
CA GLU A 132 10.82 18.76 -2.30
C GLU A 132 10.70 19.09 -3.80
N ARG A 133 10.26 18.11 -4.60
CA ARG A 133 10.13 18.33 -6.04
C ARG A 133 9.08 19.38 -6.37
N LEU A 134 7.96 19.36 -5.66
CA LEU A 134 6.89 20.33 -5.91
C LEU A 134 7.31 21.74 -5.54
N SER A 135 8.18 21.87 -4.53
CA SER A 135 8.66 23.20 -4.12
C SER A 135 9.71 23.76 -5.06
N GLU A 136 10.27 22.94 -5.95
CA GLU A 136 11.26 23.40 -6.93
C GLU A 136 10.63 24.00 -8.18
N ILE A 137 9.34 23.94 -8.32
CA ILE A 137 8.63 24.40 -9.53
C ILE A 137 8.23 25.89 -9.43
#